data_87fbb7d234407ed6f4133159071f6a56
#
_entry.id   87fbb7d234407ed6f4133159071f6a56
#
_cell.length_a   1.000
_cell.length_b   1.000
_cell.length_c   1.000
_cell.angle_alpha   90.00
_cell.angle_beta   90.00
_cell.angle_gamma   90.00
#
_symmetry.space_group_name_H-M   'P 1'
#
loop_
_entity.id
_entity.type
_entity.pdbx_description
1 polymer ?
#
loop_
_entity_poly.entity_id
_entity_poly.type
_entity_poly.pdbx_seq_one_letter_code
_entity_poly.pdbx_strand_id
1 'polypeptide(L)'
;MSNQRDPRYDILFEPVKIGPVTAPNRFYQVPHCNGMGRMFPDSMIEMRGMKAEGGWGIVTTEQCDFHPTGDVQPFTETSMWDDGDLPYLAAMVDAVHEHGSLAGIELVHNGQDSGCLYSREVPIGPEHRPVTWHQHPIQARAMSLDDIRDYRRWHRKAVLRARQAGFDMVVVYAGHNGTVPSHFLSRQSNQRSDEYGGSLENRLRLYRELIEETRDAIGDTMAVVARFAVDEMMGKDGLEWAGEGKEAIEMLAELPDMWDVNVSDWDNDSMTSRFAREGYQEEYISFVKSVTSKPVSAVGRYTSPDTMVSAIRRGVVDIIGAARPSIADPFLPNKIKQGRSEDIRECIGCNICAAWNNLSAPSRCTQNPTMGEEWRKRWHPEKIAAKESDSTILIVGAGPAGLEAALGLGKRGYQVTLAEARNEAGGRVTRESRLPKLNEWARVRDYRLGQIQRMPHVEIYLESEMNAEQIREFGADKVALATGALWRNDGVGRNIRFPVPGCMALTPDDIMDGKRPATAGSAVTIYDDDHYYMASVIAELLASEGYRVTLATQGMCVASWAEYTLEQHHIENRLLNAGIQILARHQLTEVGEGWLQLTNTLTGEVSNHEGSVVSVTARLPRDELF
;
A
#
# COMPACT_ATOMS: atom_id res chain seq x y z
N MET A 1 -24.50 14.80 -20.39
CA MET A 1 -23.34 15.70 -20.27
C MET A 1 -22.29 15.22 -21.28
N SER A 2 -21.61 16.13 -22.01
CA SER A 2 -20.62 15.71 -23.02
C SER A 2 -19.48 14.99 -22.31
N ASN A 3 -19.18 13.75 -22.71
CA ASN A 3 -18.02 12.96 -22.25
C ASN A 3 -16.70 13.55 -22.79
N GLN A 4 -16.49 14.84 -22.64
CA GLN A 4 -15.29 15.52 -23.10
C GLN A 4 -14.39 15.80 -21.90
N ARG A 5 -13.10 15.44 -22.04
CA ARG A 5 -12.08 15.74 -21.03
C ARG A 5 -12.06 17.24 -20.71
N ASP A 6 -11.96 17.58 -19.43
CA ASP A 6 -11.72 18.95 -18.98
C ASP A 6 -10.34 19.40 -19.52
N PRO A 7 -10.26 20.52 -20.25
CA PRO A 7 -9.00 21.03 -20.79
C PRO A 7 -7.91 21.28 -19.72
N ARG A 8 -8.30 21.48 -18.46
CA ARG A 8 -7.33 21.60 -17.34
C ARG A 8 -6.41 20.41 -17.22
N TYR A 9 -6.89 19.22 -17.63
CA TYR A 9 -6.17 17.94 -17.52
C TYR A 9 -5.39 17.58 -18.79
N ASP A 10 -5.38 18.41 -19.85
CA ASP A 10 -4.70 18.10 -21.11
C ASP A 10 -3.21 17.83 -20.92
N ILE A 11 -2.57 18.58 -20.04
CA ILE A 11 -1.15 18.40 -19.71
C ILE A 11 -0.79 16.97 -19.28
N LEU A 12 -1.71 16.23 -18.63
CA LEU A 12 -1.50 14.84 -18.20
C LEU A 12 -1.36 13.88 -19.39
N PHE A 13 -1.86 14.27 -20.57
CA PHE A 13 -1.90 13.45 -21.78
C PHE A 13 -0.89 13.90 -22.85
N GLU A 14 -0.03 14.85 -22.51
CA GLU A 14 1.09 15.21 -23.37
C GLU A 14 2.13 14.10 -23.34
N PRO A 15 2.69 13.72 -24.50
CA PRO A 15 3.76 12.74 -24.55
C PRO A 15 5.04 13.28 -23.87
N VAL A 16 5.83 12.38 -23.31
CA VAL A 16 7.13 12.71 -22.67
C VAL A 16 8.25 11.90 -23.30
N LYS A 17 9.27 12.59 -23.79
CA LYS A 17 10.49 11.96 -24.32
C LYS A 17 11.38 11.49 -23.18
N ILE A 18 11.77 10.21 -23.20
CA ILE A 18 12.64 9.57 -22.21
C ILE A 18 13.76 8.84 -22.99
N GLY A 19 14.91 9.46 -23.12
CA GLY A 19 15.98 8.92 -23.96
C GLY A 19 15.50 8.54 -25.37
N PRO A 20 15.66 7.28 -25.81
CA PRO A 20 15.22 6.83 -27.13
C PRO A 20 13.70 6.63 -27.25
N VAL A 21 12.98 6.44 -26.17
CA VAL A 21 11.54 6.13 -26.17
C VAL A 21 10.68 7.37 -25.86
N THR A 22 9.38 7.26 -26.10
CA THR A 22 8.41 8.33 -25.79
C THR A 22 7.20 7.75 -25.10
N ALA A 23 6.97 8.13 -23.84
CA ALA A 23 5.74 7.79 -23.13
C ALA A 23 4.56 8.53 -23.74
N PRO A 24 3.42 7.88 -24.01
CA PRO A 24 2.26 8.49 -24.68
C PRO A 24 1.52 9.50 -23.79
N ASN A 25 1.79 9.53 -22.50
CA ASN A 25 1.20 10.44 -21.53
C ASN A 25 2.09 10.51 -20.26
N ARG A 26 1.65 11.28 -19.26
CA ARG A 26 2.40 11.52 -18.01
C ARG A 26 1.98 10.61 -16.84
N PHE A 27 1.43 9.44 -17.11
CA PHE A 27 1.06 8.47 -16.08
C PHE A 27 2.03 7.30 -16.06
N TYR A 28 2.69 7.11 -14.95
CA TYR A 28 3.67 6.07 -14.72
C TYR A 28 3.22 5.15 -13.58
N GLN A 29 2.88 3.90 -13.90
CA GLN A 29 2.73 2.87 -12.90
C GLN A 29 4.13 2.43 -12.47
N VAL A 30 4.59 3.00 -11.36
CA VAL A 30 5.94 2.75 -10.83
C VAL A 30 6.10 1.30 -10.35
N PRO A 31 7.33 0.79 -10.27
CA PRO A 31 7.58 -0.53 -9.68
C PRO A 31 6.91 -0.66 -8.32
N HIS A 32 6.18 -1.75 -8.12
CA HIS A 32 5.59 -2.07 -6.82
C HIS A 32 5.37 -3.57 -6.70
N CYS A 33 5.78 -4.11 -5.57
CA CYS A 33 5.57 -5.49 -5.20
C CYS A 33 4.09 -5.78 -4.98
N ASN A 34 3.66 -6.98 -5.32
CA ASN A 34 2.26 -7.37 -5.34
C ASN A 34 2.00 -8.80 -4.83
N GLY A 35 3.05 -9.50 -4.40
CA GLY A 35 2.97 -10.86 -3.90
C GLY A 35 2.59 -11.91 -4.95
N MET A 36 2.77 -11.62 -6.24
CA MET A 36 2.45 -12.55 -7.34
C MET A 36 3.70 -13.18 -7.94
N GLY A 37 4.66 -12.36 -8.34
CA GLY A 37 6.00 -12.74 -8.81
C GLY A 37 6.05 -14.02 -9.64
N ARG A 38 7.00 -14.86 -9.29
CA ARG A 38 7.22 -16.18 -9.93
C ARG A 38 6.13 -17.20 -9.63
N MET A 39 5.40 -17.07 -8.49
CA MET A 39 4.39 -18.04 -8.08
C MET A 39 3.09 -17.90 -8.86
N PHE A 40 2.75 -16.71 -9.29
CA PHE A 40 1.51 -16.39 -9.96
C PHE A 40 1.74 -15.55 -11.22
N PRO A 41 2.53 -16.04 -12.21
CA PRO A 41 2.94 -15.27 -13.38
C PRO A 41 1.74 -14.77 -14.20
N ASP A 42 0.70 -15.58 -14.39
CA ASP A 42 -0.50 -15.15 -15.13
C ASP A 42 -1.21 -13.99 -14.42
N SER A 43 -1.27 -14.02 -13.08
CA SER A 43 -1.86 -12.92 -12.31
C SER A 43 -1.06 -11.63 -12.46
N MET A 44 0.27 -11.73 -12.44
CA MET A 44 1.17 -10.59 -12.62
C MET A 44 1.04 -10.00 -14.03
N ILE A 45 1.05 -10.83 -15.06
CA ILE A 45 0.90 -10.44 -16.48
C ILE A 45 -0.44 -9.70 -16.67
N GLU A 46 -1.55 -10.30 -16.27
CA GLU A 46 -2.88 -9.72 -16.46
C GLU A 46 -3.09 -8.43 -15.65
N MET A 47 -2.55 -8.35 -14.44
CA MET A 47 -2.62 -7.13 -13.62
C MET A 47 -1.87 -5.97 -14.29
N ARG A 48 -0.69 -6.22 -14.89
CA ARG A 48 0.08 -5.20 -15.61
C ARG A 48 -0.60 -4.83 -16.93
N GLY A 49 -1.06 -5.80 -17.69
CA GLY A 49 -1.86 -5.56 -18.90
C GLY A 49 -3.12 -4.75 -18.63
N MET A 50 -3.84 -5.02 -17.53
CA MET A 50 -5.03 -4.26 -17.10
C MET A 50 -4.73 -2.79 -16.86
N LYS A 51 -3.57 -2.45 -16.31
CA LYS A 51 -3.15 -1.06 -16.12
C LYS A 51 -2.83 -0.38 -17.44
N ALA A 52 -2.15 -1.07 -18.34
CA ALA A 52 -1.90 -0.55 -19.70
C ALA A 52 -3.23 -0.32 -20.44
N GLU A 53 -4.18 -1.26 -20.38
CA GLU A 53 -5.55 -1.08 -20.90
C GLU A 53 -6.22 0.15 -20.28
N GLY A 54 -6.00 0.40 -19.00
CA GLY A 54 -6.52 1.53 -18.25
C GLY A 54 -5.90 2.88 -18.61
N GLY A 55 -4.88 2.90 -19.49
CA GLY A 55 -4.28 4.10 -20.05
C GLY A 55 -3.01 4.59 -19.35
N TRP A 56 -2.39 3.80 -18.46
CA TRP A 56 -1.08 4.12 -17.90
C TRP A 56 -0.04 4.08 -19.01
N GLY A 57 0.63 5.21 -19.27
CA GLY A 57 1.59 5.33 -20.39
C GLY A 57 2.88 4.55 -20.19
N ILE A 58 3.25 4.31 -18.95
CA ILE A 58 4.39 3.47 -18.57
C ILE A 58 3.90 2.47 -17.52
N VAL A 59 4.20 1.19 -17.72
CA VAL A 59 3.87 0.11 -16.79
C VAL A 59 5.12 -0.71 -16.51
N THR A 60 5.50 -0.81 -15.22
CA THR A 60 6.70 -1.54 -14.82
C THR A 60 6.39 -2.82 -14.05
N THR A 61 7.39 -3.70 -13.96
CA THR A 61 7.39 -4.84 -13.05
C THR A 61 7.27 -4.38 -11.58
N GLU A 62 7.30 -5.30 -10.66
CA GLU A 62 7.78 -5.09 -9.30
C GLU A 62 9.31 -5.09 -9.30
N GLN A 63 9.96 -5.07 -8.12
CA GLN A 63 11.38 -5.37 -8.04
C GLN A 63 11.63 -6.74 -8.69
N CYS A 64 12.61 -6.79 -9.59
CA CYS A 64 13.01 -8.00 -10.30
C CYS A 64 14.42 -8.37 -9.87
N ASP A 65 14.52 -9.40 -9.06
CA ASP A 65 15.78 -9.86 -8.49
C ASP A 65 16.68 -10.47 -9.59
N PHE A 66 17.89 -9.95 -9.74
CA PHE A 66 18.76 -10.35 -10.85
C PHE A 66 19.83 -11.39 -10.49
N HIS A 67 19.95 -11.78 -9.19
CA HIS A 67 20.89 -12.81 -8.77
C HIS A 67 20.46 -13.48 -7.45
N PRO A 68 20.66 -14.81 -7.29
CA PRO A 68 20.23 -15.52 -6.08
C PRO A 68 20.79 -15.01 -4.74
N THR A 69 21.91 -14.28 -4.72
CA THR A 69 22.46 -13.66 -3.51
C THR A 69 21.70 -12.40 -3.09
N GLY A 70 20.72 -11.96 -3.89
CA GLY A 70 19.81 -10.85 -3.58
C GLY A 70 18.43 -11.28 -3.13
N ASP A 71 18.21 -12.57 -2.94
CA ASP A 71 16.95 -13.21 -2.63
C ASP A 71 16.36 -12.73 -1.28
N VAL A 72 15.38 -11.85 -1.36
CA VAL A 72 14.59 -11.37 -0.21
C VAL A 72 13.30 -12.18 -0.07
N GLN A 73 12.49 -12.22 -1.12
CA GLN A 73 11.20 -12.90 -1.17
C GLN A 73 10.97 -13.54 -2.56
N PRO A 74 11.68 -14.61 -2.90
CA PRO A 74 11.71 -15.14 -4.27
C PRO A 74 10.38 -15.72 -4.76
N PHE A 75 9.45 -16.01 -3.83
CA PHE A 75 8.12 -16.53 -4.20
C PHE A 75 7.13 -15.45 -4.58
N THR A 76 7.30 -14.25 -4.05
CA THR A 76 6.36 -13.14 -4.17
C THR A 76 6.85 -12.04 -5.09
N GLU A 77 8.05 -12.17 -5.63
CA GLU A 77 8.68 -11.20 -6.51
C GLU A 77 9.19 -11.86 -7.80
N THR A 78 9.35 -11.05 -8.84
CA THR A 78 9.92 -11.51 -10.10
C THR A 78 11.42 -11.73 -9.99
N SER A 79 11.97 -12.53 -10.90
CA SER A 79 13.42 -12.71 -11.00
C SER A 79 13.87 -12.64 -12.45
N MET A 80 15.16 -12.36 -12.62
CA MET A 80 15.90 -12.39 -13.88
C MET A 80 17.24 -13.11 -13.67
N TRP A 81 17.22 -14.23 -12.93
CA TRP A 81 18.43 -14.97 -12.59
C TRP A 81 19.06 -15.67 -13.80
N ASP A 82 18.20 -16.25 -14.63
CA ASP A 82 18.63 -16.95 -15.84
C ASP A 82 17.62 -16.81 -16.99
N ASP A 83 17.87 -17.52 -18.09
CA ASP A 83 17.04 -17.43 -19.29
C ASP A 83 15.65 -18.10 -19.12
N GLY A 84 15.47 -18.91 -18.07
CA GLY A 84 14.18 -19.51 -17.72
C GLY A 84 13.15 -18.48 -17.26
N ASP A 85 13.61 -17.31 -16.82
CA ASP A 85 12.74 -16.20 -16.41
C ASP A 85 12.19 -15.38 -17.59
N LEU A 86 12.79 -15.50 -18.79
CA LEU A 86 12.40 -14.71 -19.97
C LEU A 86 10.95 -14.90 -20.43
N PRO A 87 10.38 -16.12 -20.49
CA PRO A 87 9.08 -16.33 -21.14
C PRO A 87 7.94 -15.54 -20.48
N TYR A 88 7.85 -15.56 -19.15
CA TYR A 88 6.74 -14.87 -18.46
C TYR A 88 6.93 -13.35 -18.44
N LEU A 89 8.17 -12.86 -18.41
CA LEU A 89 8.47 -11.43 -18.50
C LEU A 89 8.21 -10.89 -19.91
N ALA A 90 8.56 -11.64 -20.96
CA ALA A 90 8.17 -11.29 -22.32
C ALA A 90 6.64 -11.27 -22.52
N ALA A 91 5.92 -12.23 -21.94
CA ALA A 91 4.45 -12.21 -21.97
C ALA A 91 3.85 -11.00 -21.25
N MET A 92 4.47 -10.53 -20.16
CA MET A 92 4.08 -9.26 -19.51
C MET A 92 4.33 -8.05 -20.44
N VAL A 93 5.48 -8.02 -21.12
CA VAL A 93 5.78 -6.95 -22.09
C VAL A 93 4.74 -6.94 -23.20
N ASP A 94 4.41 -8.10 -23.79
CA ASP A 94 3.39 -8.21 -24.83
C ASP A 94 2.03 -7.69 -24.35
N ALA A 95 1.60 -8.05 -23.13
CA ALA A 95 0.34 -7.59 -22.56
C ALA A 95 0.31 -6.07 -22.33
N VAL A 96 1.45 -5.45 -22.02
CA VAL A 96 1.58 -4.00 -21.87
C VAL A 96 1.58 -3.31 -23.24
N HIS A 97 2.33 -3.84 -24.21
CA HIS A 97 2.44 -3.30 -25.56
C HIS A 97 1.13 -3.39 -26.35
N GLU A 98 0.27 -4.38 -26.09
CA GLU A 98 -1.06 -4.50 -26.71
C GLU A 98 -1.88 -3.20 -26.60
N HIS A 99 -1.63 -2.42 -25.55
CA HIS A 99 -2.34 -1.16 -25.28
C HIS A 99 -1.53 0.09 -25.59
N GLY A 100 -0.34 -0.04 -26.19
CA GLY A 100 0.52 1.07 -26.60
C GLY A 100 1.25 1.77 -25.45
N SER A 101 1.37 1.10 -24.30
CA SER A 101 2.14 1.57 -23.15
C SER A 101 3.59 1.11 -23.25
N LEU A 102 4.52 1.83 -22.61
CA LEU A 102 5.91 1.40 -22.45
C LEU A 102 6.01 0.39 -21.31
N ALA A 103 6.78 -0.68 -21.51
CA ALA A 103 7.08 -1.68 -20.51
C ALA A 103 8.45 -1.42 -19.84
N GLY A 104 8.47 -1.29 -18.52
CA GLY A 104 9.70 -1.10 -17.74
C GLY A 104 10.01 -2.29 -16.83
N ILE A 105 11.30 -2.50 -16.52
CA ILE A 105 11.76 -3.49 -15.55
C ILE A 105 12.65 -2.82 -14.50
N GLU A 106 12.38 -3.08 -13.21
CA GLU A 106 13.22 -2.65 -12.11
C GLU A 106 14.15 -3.80 -11.70
N LEU A 107 15.43 -3.67 -11.98
CA LEU A 107 16.44 -4.64 -11.60
C LEU A 107 16.95 -4.35 -10.19
N VAL A 108 16.80 -5.32 -9.29
CA VAL A 108 17.12 -5.18 -7.88
C VAL A 108 18.08 -6.28 -7.41
N HIS A 109 18.81 -5.96 -6.35
CA HIS A 109 19.53 -6.90 -5.51
C HIS A 109 19.54 -6.33 -4.10
N ASN A 110 18.87 -7.00 -3.18
CA ASN A 110 18.69 -6.48 -1.83
C ASN A 110 19.91 -6.64 -0.92
N GLY A 111 20.95 -7.30 -1.40
CA GLY A 111 22.26 -7.31 -0.76
C GLY A 111 22.24 -7.76 0.69
N GLN A 112 22.75 -6.92 1.58
CA GLN A 112 22.84 -7.21 3.01
C GLN A 112 21.49 -7.29 3.74
N ASP A 113 20.39 -6.89 3.08
CA ASP A 113 19.03 -7.04 3.62
C ASP A 113 18.38 -8.36 3.17
N SER A 114 19.01 -9.09 2.25
CA SER A 114 18.54 -10.39 1.80
C SER A 114 18.75 -11.45 2.85
N GLY A 115 17.68 -12.17 3.22
CA GLY A 115 17.81 -13.35 4.08
C GLY A 115 18.32 -14.58 3.33
N CYS A 116 18.25 -14.58 1.99
CA CYS A 116 18.62 -15.68 1.10
C CYS A 116 18.06 -17.05 1.55
N LEU A 117 16.85 -17.03 2.10
CA LEU A 117 16.26 -18.22 2.74
C LEU A 117 15.91 -19.31 1.73
N TYR A 118 15.54 -18.91 0.53
CA TYR A 118 15.22 -19.84 -0.57
C TYR A 118 16.48 -20.27 -1.32
N SER A 119 17.28 -19.32 -1.77
CA SER A 119 18.50 -19.58 -2.54
C SER A 119 19.60 -20.24 -1.72
N ARG A 120 19.61 -20.03 -0.39
CA ARG A 120 20.65 -20.49 0.57
C ARG A 120 22.03 -19.92 0.26
N GLU A 121 22.10 -18.83 -0.48
CA GLU A 121 23.32 -18.09 -0.76
C GLU A 121 23.74 -17.26 0.46
N VAL A 122 24.96 -16.79 0.48
CA VAL A 122 25.44 -15.85 1.49
C VAL A 122 25.12 -14.43 1.03
N PRO A 123 24.33 -13.66 1.77
CA PRO A 123 24.05 -12.27 1.42
C PRO A 123 25.34 -11.45 1.41
N ILE A 124 25.40 -10.46 0.53
CA ILE A 124 26.58 -9.62 0.28
C ILE A 124 26.24 -8.14 0.44
N GLY A 125 27.19 -7.35 0.89
CA GLY A 125 27.02 -5.90 1.06
C GLY A 125 28.36 -5.18 1.15
N PRO A 126 28.39 -3.87 1.41
CA PRO A 126 29.65 -3.16 1.59
C PRO A 126 30.47 -3.65 2.78
N GLU A 127 29.82 -4.21 3.78
CA GLU A 127 30.44 -4.63 5.05
C GLU A 127 29.95 -5.99 5.56
N HIS A 128 30.67 -6.56 6.54
CA HIS A 128 30.18 -7.67 7.35
C HIS A 128 29.19 -7.14 8.38
N ARG A 129 27.92 -7.53 8.28
CA ARG A 129 26.88 -7.10 9.24
C ARG A 129 25.70 -8.07 9.29
N PRO A 130 24.92 -8.09 10.38
CA PRO A 130 23.67 -8.84 10.42
C PRO A 130 22.69 -8.33 9.34
N VAL A 131 21.91 -9.27 8.79
CA VAL A 131 20.78 -8.95 7.91
C VAL A 131 19.74 -8.16 8.69
N THR A 132 19.30 -7.03 8.16
CA THR A 132 18.35 -6.15 8.86
C THR A 132 16.89 -6.51 8.58
N TRP A 133 16.57 -6.97 7.39
CA TRP A 133 15.21 -7.32 7.00
C TRP A 133 14.70 -8.50 7.85
N HIS A 134 13.53 -8.32 8.47
CA HIS A 134 12.93 -9.29 9.39
C HIS A 134 13.83 -9.77 10.52
N GLN A 135 14.93 -9.04 10.83
CA GLN A 135 15.88 -9.37 11.88
C GLN A 135 16.38 -10.83 11.81
N HIS A 136 16.61 -11.34 10.59
CA HIS A 136 17.14 -12.70 10.43
C HIS A 136 18.51 -12.85 11.10
N PRO A 137 18.77 -13.94 11.84
CA PRO A 137 20.06 -14.19 12.48
C PRO A 137 21.10 -14.68 11.46
N ILE A 138 21.20 -14.00 10.31
CA ILE A 138 22.08 -14.30 9.20
C ILE A 138 23.08 -13.16 9.07
N GLN A 139 24.30 -13.48 8.66
CA GLN A 139 25.37 -12.50 8.47
C GLN A 139 25.62 -12.28 6.98
N ALA A 140 25.53 -11.03 6.55
CA ALA A 140 26.01 -10.61 5.24
C ALA A 140 27.53 -10.52 5.23
N ARG A 141 28.13 -10.91 4.13
CA ARG A 141 29.57 -10.84 3.87
C ARG A 141 29.94 -9.56 3.15
N ALA A 142 31.02 -8.92 3.57
CA ALA A 142 31.59 -7.80 2.84
C ALA A 142 32.05 -8.22 1.42
N MET A 143 31.70 -7.43 0.44
CA MET A 143 32.14 -7.63 -0.95
C MET A 143 33.60 -7.25 -1.14
N SER A 144 34.37 -8.13 -1.75
CA SER A 144 35.69 -7.80 -2.32
C SER A 144 35.54 -6.99 -3.62
N LEU A 145 36.63 -6.47 -4.16
CA LEU A 145 36.60 -5.82 -5.49
C LEU A 145 36.22 -6.81 -6.60
N ASP A 146 36.54 -8.10 -6.43
CA ASP A 146 36.11 -9.16 -7.36
C ASP A 146 34.58 -9.36 -7.28
N ASP A 147 34.00 -9.39 -6.08
CA ASP A 147 32.56 -9.49 -5.89
C ASP A 147 31.84 -8.29 -6.53
N ILE A 148 32.38 -7.08 -6.41
CA ILE A 148 31.82 -5.88 -7.06
C ILE A 148 31.85 -6.03 -8.58
N ARG A 149 32.96 -6.54 -9.16
CA ARG A 149 33.03 -6.83 -10.61
C ARG A 149 31.99 -7.89 -11.02
N ASP A 150 31.83 -8.94 -10.22
CA ASP A 150 30.85 -9.99 -10.47
C ASP A 150 29.43 -9.48 -10.38
N TYR A 151 29.11 -8.67 -9.37
CA TYR A 151 27.82 -8.00 -9.21
C TYR A 151 27.45 -7.17 -10.45
N ARG A 152 28.36 -6.33 -10.93
CA ARG A 152 28.18 -5.53 -12.15
C ARG A 152 27.96 -6.43 -13.38
N ARG A 153 28.69 -7.55 -13.48
CA ARG A 153 28.51 -8.54 -14.53
C ARG A 153 27.12 -9.22 -14.48
N TRP A 154 26.62 -9.54 -13.28
CA TRP A 154 25.28 -10.11 -13.12
C TRP A 154 24.22 -9.10 -13.54
N HIS A 155 24.30 -7.88 -13.07
CA HIS A 155 23.39 -6.79 -13.47
C HIS A 155 23.40 -6.60 -14.99
N ARG A 156 24.56 -6.51 -15.63
CA ARG A 156 24.67 -6.39 -17.09
C ARG A 156 24.01 -7.56 -17.83
N LYS A 157 24.14 -8.80 -17.33
CA LYS A 157 23.45 -9.97 -17.92
C LYS A 157 21.92 -9.83 -17.81
N ALA A 158 21.42 -9.39 -16.68
CA ALA A 158 19.98 -9.14 -16.50
C ALA A 158 19.46 -8.04 -17.42
N VAL A 159 20.23 -6.95 -17.61
CA VAL A 159 19.93 -5.89 -18.59
C VAL A 159 19.81 -6.45 -20.02
N LEU A 160 20.73 -7.33 -20.43
CA LEU A 160 20.67 -7.96 -21.75
C LEU A 160 19.46 -8.88 -21.91
N ARG A 161 19.08 -9.61 -20.85
CA ARG A 161 17.84 -10.40 -20.82
C ARG A 161 16.60 -9.52 -20.88
N ALA A 162 16.58 -8.39 -20.16
CA ALA A 162 15.48 -7.43 -20.23
C ALA A 162 15.28 -6.91 -21.67
N ARG A 163 16.37 -6.58 -22.37
CA ARG A 163 16.34 -6.23 -23.80
C ARG A 163 15.80 -7.37 -24.67
N GLN A 164 16.21 -8.61 -24.40
CA GLN A 164 15.73 -9.79 -25.13
C GLN A 164 14.23 -10.04 -24.88
N ALA A 165 13.73 -9.78 -23.66
CA ALA A 165 12.32 -9.87 -23.32
C ALA A 165 11.47 -8.75 -23.95
N GLY A 166 12.08 -7.71 -24.54
CA GLY A 166 11.38 -6.64 -25.24
C GLY A 166 11.01 -5.42 -24.39
N PHE A 167 11.58 -5.27 -23.19
CA PHE A 167 11.34 -4.07 -22.36
C PHE A 167 11.84 -2.80 -23.05
N ASP A 168 11.14 -1.69 -22.80
CA ASP A 168 11.48 -0.34 -23.31
C ASP A 168 12.38 0.43 -22.34
N MET A 169 12.39 0.06 -21.06
CA MET A 169 13.08 0.81 -20.01
C MET A 169 13.67 -0.14 -18.96
N VAL A 170 14.88 0.20 -18.50
CA VAL A 170 15.52 -0.45 -17.34
C VAL A 170 15.62 0.56 -16.20
N VAL A 171 15.07 0.23 -15.05
CA VAL A 171 15.20 1.00 -13.82
C VAL A 171 16.39 0.46 -13.03
N VAL A 172 17.44 1.27 -12.91
CA VAL A 172 18.59 1.03 -12.03
C VAL A 172 18.25 1.60 -10.66
N TYR A 173 18.24 0.74 -9.65
CA TYR A 173 17.57 1.02 -8.39
C TYR A 173 18.55 1.25 -7.23
N ALA A 174 18.48 2.46 -6.63
CA ALA A 174 19.18 2.88 -5.41
C ALA A 174 18.22 3.59 -4.45
N GLY A 175 17.10 2.95 -4.12
CA GLY A 175 16.06 3.50 -3.27
C GLY A 175 15.69 2.58 -2.11
N HIS A 176 14.82 3.09 -1.24
CA HIS A 176 14.25 2.41 -0.08
C HIS A 176 15.28 1.83 0.90
N ASN A 177 16.53 2.31 0.88
CA ASN A 177 17.65 1.85 1.73
C ASN A 177 17.90 0.33 1.69
N GLY A 178 17.25 -0.39 0.79
CA GLY A 178 17.19 -1.86 0.74
C GLY A 178 17.90 -2.49 -0.45
N THR A 179 18.82 -1.78 -1.13
CA THR A 179 19.53 -2.29 -2.32
C THR A 179 21.05 -2.14 -2.19
N VAL A 180 21.82 -2.98 -2.89
CA VAL A 180 23.29 -2.85 -2.86
C VAL A 180 23.76 -1.45 -3.20
N PRO A 181 23.27 -0.76 -4.26
CA PRO A 181 23.69 0.61 -4.54
C PRO A 181 23.36 1.59 -3.40
N SER A 182 22.18 1.47 -2.75
CA SER A 182 21.85 2.31 -1.59
C SER A 182 22.73 2.00 -0.38
N HIS A 183 23.06 0.72 -0.16
CA HIS A 183 23.99 0.34 0.91
C HIS A 183 25.40 0.89 0.71
N PHE A 184 25.89 0.93 -0.54
CA PHE A 184 27.18 1.56 -0.84
C PHE A 184 27.14 3.08 -0.65
N LEU A 185 26.00 3.70 -0.91
CA LEU A 185 25.80 5.14 -0.79
C LEU A 185 25.71 5.60 0.66
N SER A 186 25.00 4.84 1.51
CA SER A 186 24.75 5.20 2.90
C SER A 186 26.01 5.19 3.76
N ARG A 187 26.18 6.23 4.58
CA ARG A 187 27.26 6.27 5.59
C ARG A 187 27.09 5.24 6.68
N GLN A 188 25.87 4.79 6.96
CA GLN A 188 25.60 3.81 8.00
C GLN A 188 26.03 2.39 7.62
N SER A 189 26.03 2.09 6.34
CA SER A 189 26.31 0.74 5.84
C SER A 189 27.61 0.64 5.05
N ASN A 190 28.34 1.74 4.83
CA ASN A 190 29.56 1.76 4.03
C ASN A 190 30.70 2.48 4.77
N GLN A 191 31.56 1.71 5.44
CA GLN A 191 32.79 2.16 6.08
C GLN A 191 34.05 1.69 5.30
N ARG A 192 33.89 1.39 4.01
CA ARG A 192 35.02 0.95 3.15
C ARG A 192 36.08 2.03 3.02
N SER A 193 37.33 1.60 2.90
CA SER A 193 38.51 2.46 2.70
C SER A 193 39.09 2.40 1.29
N ASP A 194 38.46 1.65 0.38
CA ASP A 194 38.84 1.58 -1.03
C ASP A 194 38.04 2.62 -1.87
N GLU A 195 38.16 2.52 -3.20
CA GLU A 195 37.53 3.43 -4.16
C GLU A 195 36.00 3.42 -4.17
N TYR A 196 35.36 2.54 -3.40
CA TYR A 196 33.90 2.46 -3.22
C TYR A 196 33.41 2.97 -1.86
N GLY A 197 34.31 3.59 -1.05
CA GLY A 197 33.99 4.11 0.27
C GLY A 197 34.58 5.48 0.58
N GLY A 198 34.21 6.06 1.70
CA GLY A 198 34.69 7.37 2.17
C GLY A 198 33.92 8.54 1.56
N SER A 199 34.45 9.22 0.54
CA SER A 199 33.80 10.39 -0.08
C SER A 199 32.47 10.03 -0.75
N LEU A 200 31.57 11.02 -0.90
CA LEU A 200 30.31 10.83 -1.61
C LEU A 200 30.54 10.31 -3.04
N GLU A 201 31.54 10.84 -3.75
CA GLU A 201 31.91 10.39 -5.10
C GLU A 201 32.24 8.89 -5.14
N ASN A 202 33.02 8.41 -4.17
CA ASN A 202 33.36 6.99 -4.07
C ASN A 202 32.16 6.13 -3.71
N ARG A 203 31.31 6.59 -2.78
CA ARG A 203 30.08 5.88 -2.40
C ARG A 203 29.06 5.81 -3.55
N LEU A 204 29.02 6.82 -4.42
CA LEU A 204 28.20 6.86 -5.63
C LEU A 204 28.78 6.05 -6.80
N ARG A 205 30.05 5.66 -6.75
CA ARG A 205 30.78 5.02 -7.85
C ARG A 205 30.02 3.80 -8.40
N LEU A 206 29.62 2.88 -7.53
CA LEU A 206 28.91 1.68 -7.97
C LEU A 206 27.61 2.02 -8.71
N TYR A 207 26.81 2.95 -8.20
CA TYR A 207 25.55 3.36 -8.82
C TYR A 207 25.78 4.02 -10.19
N ARG A 208 26.78 4.89 -10.30
CA ARG A 208 27.22 5.49 -11.56
C ARG A 208 27.60 4.42 -12.59
N GLU A 209 28.47 3.48 -12.20
CA GLU A 209 28.95 2.40 -13.06
C GLU A 209 27.81 1.52 -13.57
N LEU A 210 26.81 1.22 -12.73
CA LEU A 210 25.62 0.46 -13.14
C LEU A 210 24.80 1.21 -14.20
N ILE A 211 24.60 2.51 -14.04
CA ILE A 211 23.86 3.35 -15.02
C ILE A 211 24.63 3.39 -16.35
N GLU A 212 25.95 3.64 -16.31
CA GLU A 212 26.81 3.70 -17.50
C GLU A 212 26.85 2.35 -18.23
N GLU A 213 27.05 1.24 -17.51
CA GLU A 213 27.06 -0.12 -18.08
C GLU A 213 25.71 -0.58 -18.61
N THR A 214 24.62 -0.10 -18.00
CA THR A 214 23.26 -0.33 -18.52
C THR A 214 23.12 0.34 -19.87
N ARG A 215 23.50 1.61 -19.99
CA ARG A 215 23.48 2.35 -21.25
C ARG A 215 24.34 1.67 -22.32
N ASP A 216 25.56 1.24 -21.98
CA ASP A 216 26.43 0.50 -22.89
C ASP A 216 25.82 -0.82 -23.38
N ALA A 217 25.08 -1.50 -22.51
CA ALA A 217 24.45 -2.78 -22.84
C ALA A 217 23.24 -2.65 -23.75
N ILE A 218 22.45 -1.58 -23.61
CA ILE A 218 21.21 -1.39 -24.35
C ILE A 218 21.36 -0.44 -25.56
N GLY A 219 22.38 0.42 -25.59
CA GLY A 219 22.56 1.45 -26.63
C GLY A 219 21.33 2.38 -26.70
N ASP A 220 20.91 2.70 -27.92
CA ASP A 220 19.76 3.57 -28.19
C ASP A 220 18.43 2.80 -28.34
N THR A 221 18.31 1.61 -27.77
CA THR A 221 17.11 0.77 -27.93
C THR A 221 16.13 0.87 -26.76
N MET A 222 16.61 1.21 -25.58
CA MET A 222 15.83 1.30 -24.35
C MET A 222 16.25 2.55 -23.56
N ALA A 223 15.38 3.01 -22.65
CA ALA A 223 15.72 4.09 -21.73
C ALA A 223 16.33 3.57 -20.42
N VAL A 224 17.25 4.34 -19.86
CA VAL A 224 17.82 4.12 -18.53
C VAL A 224 17.12 5.04 -17.54
N VAL A 225 16.43 4.47 -16.56
CA VAL A 225 15.79 5.20 -15.47
C VAL A 225 16.62 5.03 -14.20
N ALA A 226 16.95 6.13 -13.54
CA ALA A 226 17.61 6.10 -12.24
C ALA A 226 16.57 6.27 -11.14
N ARG A 227 16.32 5.24 -10.33
CA ARG A 227 15.47 5.34 -9.15
C ARG A 227 16.34 5.58 -7.92
N PHE A 228 16.03 6.66 -7.18
CA PHE A 228 16.91 7.17 -6.13
C PHE A 228 16.16 7.73 -4.94
N ALA A 229 16.54 7.31 -3.72
CA ALA A 229 16.06 7.92 -2.48
C ALA A 229 16.90 9.17 -2.18
N VAL A 230 16.28 10.35 -2.26
CA VAL A 230 16.98 11.64 -2.06
C VAL A 230 17.24 11.96 -0.60
N ASP A 231 16.59 11.26 0.30
CA ASP A 231 16.70 11.44 1.76
C ASP A 231 16.49 10.10 2.46
N GLU A 232 17.39 9.74 3.38
CA GLU A 232 17.25 8.51 4.18
C GLU A 232 16.38 8.72 5.43
N MET A 233 15.97 9.95 5.72
CA MET A 233 15.23 10.36 6.94
C MET A 233 15.94 9.99 8.25
N MET A 234 17.26 9.93 8.20
CA MET A 234 18.15 9.64 9.34
C MET A 234 18.88 10.89 9.88
N GLY A 235 18.52 12.08 9.38
CA GLY A 235 19.20 13.32 9.67
C GLY A 235 20.68 13.26 9.29
N LYS A 236 21.53 13.88 10.09
CA LYS A 236 22.99 13.97 9.85
C LYS A 236 23.72 12.60 9.70
N ASP A 237 23.09 11.51 10.11
CA ASP A 237 23.69 10.18 10.06
C ASP A 237 23.41 9.47 8.72
N GLY A 238 22.55 10.04 7.86
CA GLY A 238 22.21 9.54 6.53
C GLY A 238 22.35 10.59 5.42
N LEU A 239 21.85 10.28 4.23
CA LEU A 239 21.65 11.26 3.17
C LEU A 239 20.51 12.20 3.55
N GLU A 240 20.74 13.50 3.46
CA GLU A 240 19.71 14.52 3.58
C GLU A 240 19.47 15.18 2.21
N TRP A 241 18.21 15.39 1.85
CA TRP A 241 17.81 16.00 0.57
C TRP A 241 18.42 17.38 0.33
N ALA A 242 18.67 18.16 1.39
CA ALA A 242 19.30 19.48 1.33
C ALA A 242 20.84 19.43 1.35
N GLY A 243 21.44 18.24 1.51
CA GLY A 243 22.87 17.98 1.58
C GLY A 243 23.34 16.98 0.52
N GLU A 244 23.89 15.83 0.97
CA GLU A 244 24.45 14.81 0.09
C GLU A 244 23.43 14.20 -0.88
N GLY A 245 22.13 14.17 -0.55
CA GLY A 245 21.10 13.73 -1.49
C GLY A 245 21.04 14.63 -2.74
N LYS A 246 21.10 15.95 -2.54
CA LYS A 246 21.17 16.92 -3.63
C LYS A 246 22.49 16.80 -4.41
N GLU A 247 23.63 16.76 -3.70
CA GLU A 247 24.94 16.63 -4.32
C GLU A 247 25.02 15.35 -5.17
N ALA A 248 24.45 14.24 -4.70
CA ALA A 248 24.39 12.99 -5.45
C ALA A 248 23.62 13.13 -6.78
N ILE A 249 22.44 13.77 -6.73
CA ILE A 249 21.66 14.06 -7.94
C ILE A 249 22.45 14.98 -8.88
N GLU A 250 23.08 16.07 -8.37
CA GLU A 250 23.89 17.01 -9.18
C GLU A 250 25.06 16.29 -9.89
N MET A 251 25.74 15.36 -9.21
CA MET A 251 26.85 14.59 -9.77
C MET A 251 26.42 13.64 -10.88
N LEU A 252 25.16 13.20 -10.92
CA LEU A 252 24.62 12.23 -11.88
C LEU A 252 23.53 12.84 -12.77
N ALA A 253 23.27 14.14 -12.70
CA ALA A 253 22.06 14.83 -13.17
C ALA A 253 21.62 14.45 -14.59
N GLU A 254 22.57 14.39 -15.53
CA GLU A 254 22.31 14.14 -16.95
C GLU A 254 22.61 12.69 -17.40
N LEU A 255 23.05 11.83 -16.47
CA LEU A 255 23.47 10.48 -16.78
C LEU A 255 22.30 9.55 -17.15
N PRO A 256 21.19 9.47 -16.41
CA PRO A 256 20.04 8.68 -16.81
C PRO A 256 19.18 9.41 -17.86
N ASP A 257 18.19 8.73 -18.42
CA ASP A 257 17.20 9.31 -19.31
C ASP A 257 15.98 9.86 -18.57
N MET A 258 15.73 9.35 -17.35
CA MET A 258 14.68 9.80 -16.43
C MET A 258 15.10 9.53 -14.98
N TRP A 259 14.72 10.43 -14.09
CA TRP A 259 14.79 10.24 -12.67
C TRP A 259 13.44 9.76 -12.11
N ASP A 260 13.45 8.71 -11.30
CA ASP A 260 12.32 8.26 -10.47
C ASP A 260 12.75 8.42 -9.00
N VAL A 261 12.31 9.51 -8.37
CA VAL A 261 12.80 9.90 -7.04
C VAL A 261 11.80 9.60 -5.94
N ASN A 262 12.30 9.14 -4.82
CA ASN A 262 11.53 8.80 -3.63
C ASN A 262 12.30 9.19 -2.34
N VAL A 263 11.78 8.79 -1.20
CA VAL A 263 12.40 9.04 0.11
C VAL A 263 12.53 7.74 0.89
N SER A 264 13.63 7.62 1.61
CA SER A 264 13.89 6.65 2.68
C SER A 264 13.52 5.19 2.31
N ASP A 265 13.02 4.47 3.28
CA ASP A 265 12.53 3.10 3.19
C ASP A 265 11.03 3.01 2.81
N TRP A 266 10.49 1.80 2.77
CA TRP A 266 9.09 1.57 2.43
C TRP A 266 8.12 2.14 3.46
N ASP A 267 8.48 2.15 4.74
CA ASP A 267 7.63 2.65 5.81
C ASP A 267 7.37 4.15 5.63
N ASN A 268 8.40 4.89 5.22
CA ASN A 268 8.33 6.32 4.94
C ASN A 268 7.78 6.62 3.53
N ASP A 269 8.24 5.91 2.49
CA ASP A 269 7.75 6.10 1.11
C ASP A 269 6.25 5.75 0.98
N SER A 270 5.81 4.70 1.65
CA SER A 270 4.45 4.17 1.55
C SER A 270 3.54 4.58 2.71
N MET A 271 3.80 5.69 3.38
CA MET A 271 2.96 6.14 4.49
C MET A 271 1.47 6.09 4.16
N THR A 272 0.68 5.64 5.16
CA THR A 272 -0.78 5.59 5.05
C THR A 272 -1.40 6.98 5.17
N SER A 273 -2.67 7.10 4.80
CA SER A 273 -3.41 8.36 4.93
C SER A 273 -3.59 8.84 6.38
N ARG A 274 -3.42 7.95 7.35
CA ARG A 274 -3.43 8.29 8.77
C ARG A 274 -2.25 9.19 9.17
N PHE A 275 -1.11 9.05 8.50
CA PHE A 275 0.15 9.69 8.86
C PHE A 275 0.63 10.70 7.82
N ALA A 276 0.28 10.54 6.55
CA ALA A 276 0.71 11.43 5.49
C ALA A 276 -0.43 11.81 4.53
N ARG A 277 -0.47 13.08 4.15
CA ARG A 277 -1.37 13.59 3.10
C ARG A 277 -0.89 13.18 1.72
N GLU A 278 -1.74 13.33 0.71
CA GLU A 278 -1.36 13.23 -0.70
C GLU A 278 -0.26 14.26 -1.02
N GLY A 279 0.77 13.82 -1.77
CA GLY A 279 1.90 14.68 -2.16
C GLY A 279 2.91 14.98 -1.04
N TYR A 280 2.91 14.27 0.09
CA TYR A 280 3.79 14.57 1.23
C TYR A 280 5.29 14.55 0.91
N GLN A 281 5.71 13.81 -0.13
CA GLN A 281 7.11 13.73 -0.54
C GLN A 281 7.59 14.97 -1.31
N GLU A 282 6.69 15.85 -1.75
CA GLU A 282 7.04 17.02 -2.55
C GLU A 282 8.08 17.92 -1.87
N GLU A 283 8.06 18.01 -0.55
CA GLU A 283 9.02 18.78 0.24
C GLU A 283 10.46 18.33 0.01
N TYR A 284 10.67 17.02 -0.12
CA TYR A 284 12.01 16.41 -0.25
C TYR A 284 12.50 16.37 -1.69
N ILE A 285 11.59 16.24 -2.66
CA ILE A 285 11.94 15.91 -4.06
C ILE A 285 11.92 17.10 -5.02
N SER A 286 11.26 18.22 -4.64
CA SER A 286 11.00 19.34 -5.57
C SER A 286 12.27 19.99 -6.14
N PHE A 287 13.40 19.88 -5.47
CA PHE A 287 14.67 20.45 -5.94
C PHE A 287 15.19 19.74 -7.18
N VAL A 288 14.85 18.45 -7.40
CA VAL A 288 15.45 17.62 -8.45
C VAL A 288 15.26 18.22 -9.84
N LYS A 289 14.06 18.76 -10.11
CA LYS A 289 13.80 19.47 -11.37
C LYS A 289 14.68 20.69 -11.63
N SER A 290 15.26 21.29 -10.59
CA SER A 290 16.13 22.45 -10.73
C SER A 290 17.58 22.09 -11.08
N VAL A 291 17.95 20.80 -10.95
CA VAL A 291 19.34 20.34 -11.13
C VAL A 291 19.53 19.40 -12.31
N THR A 292 18.46 19.02 -13.01
CA THR A 292 18.54 18.15 -14.21
C THR A 292 17.63 18.65 -15.32
N SER A 293 18.04 18.41 -16.57
CA SER A 293 17.21 18.61 -17.77
C SER A 293 16.31 17.40 -18.08
N LYS A 294 16.55 16.26 -17.41
CA LYS A 294 15.83 15.01 -17.64
C LYS A 294 14.42 15.04 -17.04
N PRO A 295 13.46 14.30 -17.60
CA PRO A 295 12.17 14.08 -16.96
C PRO A 295 12.34 13.53 -15.54
N VAL A 296 11.51 14.02 -14.62
CA VAL A 296 11.46 13.58 -13.23
C VAL A 296 10.09 12.99 -12.93
N SER A 297 10.08 11.79 -12.36
CA SER A 297 8.92 11.13 -11.78
C SER A 297 9.08 11.02 -10.27
N ALA A 298 7.97 11.06 -9.56
CA ALA A 298 7.92 10.71 -8.14
C ALA A 298 6.53 10.23 -7.75
N VAL A 299 6.44 9.58 -6.61
CA VAL A 299 5.18 9.15 -6.01
C VAL A 299 4.72 10.13 -4.93
N GLY A 300 3.44 10.09 -4.61
CA GLY A 300 2.83 10.91 -3.56
C GLY A 300 1.41 10.47 -3.25
N ARG A 301 1.04 9.25 -3.65
CA ARG A 301 -0.32 8.72 -3.57
C ARG A 301 -1.33 9.63 -4.31
N TYR A 302 -0.92 10.28 -5.39
CA TYR A 302 -1.78 11.14 -6.20
C TYR A 302 -2.99 10.36 -6.72
N THR A 303 -4.19 10.75 -6.28
CA THR A 303 -5.47 10.13 -6.66
C THR A 303 -6.39 11.12 -7.38
N SER A 304 -6.24 12.41 -7.11
CA SER A 304 -7.00 13.49 -7.74
C SER A 304 -6.29 14.03 -8.98
N PRO A 305 -7.01 14.18 -10.11
CA PRO A 305 -6.44 14.85 -11.30
C PRO A 305 -5.96 16.28 -11.03
N ASP A 306 -6.62 17.01 -10.13
CA ASP A 306 -6.26 18.39 -9.80
C ASP A 306 -4.90 18.45 -9.07
N THR A 307 -4.62 17.53 -8.15
CA THR A 307 -3.32 17.46 -7.48
C THR A 307 -2.21 17.05 -8.44
N MET A 308 -2.48 16.11 -9.37
CA MET A 308 -1.55 15.71 -10.43
C MET A 308 -1.15 16.88 -11.32
N VAL A 309 -2.14 17.62 -11.83
CA VAL A 309 -1.91 18.84 -12.65
C VAL A 309 -1.16 19.90 -11.86
N SER A 310 -1.52 20.10 -10.59
CA SER A 310 -0.83 21.05 -9.73
C SER A 310 0.65 20.69 -9.57
N ALA A 311 0.99 19.44 -9.32
CA ALA A 311 2.38 18.98 -9.17
C ALA A 311 3.19 19.24 -10.45
N ILE A 312 2.64 18.93 -11.64
CA ILE A 312 3.30 19.18 -12.92
C ILE A 312 3.48 20.68 -13.18
N ARG A 313 2.41 21.49 -13.03
CA ARG A 313 2.47 22.94 -13.30
C ARG A 313 3.39 23.71 -12.37
N ARG A 314 3.54 23.25 -11.14
CA ARG A 314 4.51 23.82 -10.18
C ARG A 314 5.96 23.37 -10.45
N GLY A 315 6.16 22.46 -11.42
CA GLY A 315 7.49 21.94 -11.74
C GLY A 315 8.06 21.02 -10.65
N VAL A 316 7.22 20.33 -9.88
CA VAL A 316 7.65 19.32 -8.92
C VAL A 316 8.09 18.05 -9.65
N VAL A 317 7.27 17.60 -10.61
CA VAL A 317 7.52 16.43 -11.46
C VAL A 317 7.08 16.70 -12.90
N ASP A 318 7.57 15.88 -13.84
CA ASP A 318 7.10 15.84 -15.23
C ASP A 318 6.12 14.69 -15.46
N ILE A 319 6.23 13.63 -14.67
CA ILE A 319 5.48 12.38 -14.79
C ILE A 319 4.93 12.00 -13.41
N ILE A 320 3.67 11.63 -13.36
CA ILE A 320 2.99 11.22 -12.13
C ILE A 320 3.26 9.74 -11.87
N GLY A 321 4.06 9.45 -10.88
CA GLY A 321 4.31 8.10 -10.37
C GLY A 321 3.17 7.60 -9.48
N ALA A 322 2.69 6.39 -9.70
CA ALA A 322 1.62 5.81 -8.91
C ALA A 322 1.75 4.29 -8.76
N ALA A 323 1.88 3.81 -7.52
CA ALA A 323 1.69 2.42 -7.15
C ALA A 323 0.23 2.20 -6.70
N ARG A 324 -0.10 2.60 -5.47
CA ARG A 324 -1.41 2.38 -4.84
C ARG A 324 -2.61 2.98 -5.58
N PRO A 325 -2.55 4.19 -6.19
CA PRO A 325 -3.63 4.69 -7.02
C PRO A 325 -3.91 3.81 -8.24
N SER A 326 -2.88 3.24 -8.89
CA SER A 326 -3.04 2.32 -10.03
C SER A 326 -3.61 0.95 -9.62
N ILE A 327 -3.48 0.58 -8.35
CA ILE A 327 -4.11 -0.62 -7.76
C ILE A 327 -5.59 -0.35 -7.48
N ALA A 328 -5.89 0.79 -6.86
CA ALA A 328 -7.26 1.16 -6.52
C ALA A 328 -8.12 1.39 -7.76
N ASP A 329 -7.57 2.03 -8.79
CA ASP A 329 -8.22 2.22 -10.07
C ASP A 329 -7.24 2.06 -11.25
N PRO A 330 -7.17 0.87 -11.84
CA PRO A 330 -6.35 0.66 -13.04
C PRO A 330 -6.77 1.54 -14.22
N PHE A 331 -8.01 2.03 -14.26
CA PHE A 331 -8.56 2.85 -15.35
C PHE A 331 -8.57 4.36 -15.05
N LEU A 332 -7.89 4.80 -14.01
CA LEU A 332 -7.79 6.22 -13.62
C LEU A 332 -7.42 7.14 -14.80
N PRO A 333 -6.38 6.87 -15.63
CA PRO A 333 -6.05 7.73 -16.76
C PRO A 333 -7.16 7.80 -17.80
N ASN A 334 -7.75 6.65 -18.16
CA ASN A 334 -8.83 6.62 -19.15
C ASN A 334 -10.09 7.33 -18.63
N LYS A 335 -10.40 7.26 -17.34
CA LYS A 335 -11.53 7.99 -16.76
C LYS A 335 -11.32 9.50 -16.84
N ILE A 336 -10.13 10.00 -16.56
CA ILE A 336 -9.78 11.43 -16.76
C ILE A 336 -9.90 11.79 -18.24
N LYS A 337 -9.31 10.99 -19.14
CA LYS A 337 -9.35 11.21 -20.58
C LYS A 337 -10.78 11.31 -21.13
N GLN A 338 -11.71 10.56 -20.55
CA GLN A 338 -13.11 10.49 -20.95
C GLN A 338 -14.01 11.49 -20.22
N GLY A 339 -13.47 12.39 -19.40
CA GLY A 339 -14.27 13.35 -18.62
C GLY A 339 -15.10 12.70 -17.50
N ARG A 340 -14.67 11.55 -17.00
CA ARG A 340 -15.35 10.75 -15.97
C ARG A 340 -14.57 10.75 -14.65
N SER A 341 -14.01 11.90 -14.25
CA SER A 341 -13.20 12.00 -13.03
C SER A 341 -13.96 11.56 -11.77
N GLU A 342 -15.28 11.77 -11.74
CA GLU A 342 -16.18 11.32 -10.66
C GLU A 342 -16.33 9.79 -10.58
N ASP A 343 -15.85 9.06 -11.58
CA ASP A 343 -15.87 7.59 -11.61
C ASP A 343 -14.56 6.98 -11.10
N ILE A 344 -13.59 7.80 -10.72
CA ILE A 344 -12.32 7.33 -10.18
C ILE A 344 -12.55 6.69 -8.80
N ARG A 345 -12.06 5.46 -8.67
CA ARG A 345 -12.01 4.75 -7.39
C ARG A 345 -10.73 5.14 -6.65
N GLU A 346 -10.81 6.21 -5.86
CA GLU A 346 -9.64 6.78 -5.19
C GLU A 346 -9.02 5.85 -4.16
N CYS A 347 -7.68 5.82 -4.09
CA CYS A 347 -6.96 5.12 -3.04
C CYS A 347 -7.20 5.77 -1.68
N ILE A 348 -7.57 4.98 -0.67
CA ILE A 348 -7.76 5.45 0.71
C ILE A 348 -6.49 5.44 1.55
N GLY A 349 -5.37 4.99 1.00
CA GLY A 349 -4.08 4.94 1.71
C GLY A 349 -4.05 4.02 2.92
N CYS A 350 -4.72 2.88 2.88
CA CYS A 350 -4.79 1.91 3.99
C CYS A 350 -3.66 0.87 4.01
N ASN A 351 -2.83 0.81 2.99
CA ASN A 351 -1.73 -0.16 2.80
C ASN A 351 -2.10 -1.65 2.89
N ILE A 352 -3.36 -2.02 2.74
CA ILE A 352 -3.74 -3.45 2.69
C ILE A 352 -3.05 -4.17 1.52
N CYS A 353 -2.82 -3.51 0.39
CA CYS A 353 -2.07 -4.08 -0.72
C CYS A 353 -0.61 -4.40 -0.33
N ALA A 354 0.06 -3.52 0.42
CA ALA A 354 1.40 -3.76 0.95
C ALA A 354 1.39 -4.89 1.99
N ALA A 355 0.39 -4.93 2.88
CA ALA A 355 0.28 -5.97 3.91
C ALA A 355 0.24 -7.38 3.31
N TRP A 356 -0.51 -7.60 2.25
CA TRP A 356 -0.56 -8.91 1.60
C TRP A 356 0.79 -9.28 0.97
N ASN A 357 1.48 -8.34 0.33
CA ASN A 357 2.83 -8.57 -0.16
C ASN A 357 3.78 -8.96 0.98
N ASN A 358 3.77 -8.21 2.09
CA ASN A 358 4.61 -8.50 3.26
C ASN A 358 4.29 -9.86 3.93
N LEU A 359 3.06 -10.37 3.72
CA LEU A 359 2.64 -11.72 4.12
C LEU A 359 2.94 -12.79 3.05
N SER A 360 3.69 -12.46 2.00
CA SER A 360 4.01 -13.35 0.88
C SER A 360 2.76 -13.93 0.18
N ALA A 361 1.75 -13.09 0.00
CA ALA A 361 0.48 -13.46 -0.64
C ALA A 361 0.06 -12.43 -1.70
N PRO A 362 -0.71 -12.84 -2.73
CA PRO A 362 -1.19 -11.92 -3.75
C PRO A 362 -1.95 -10.74 -3.15
N SER A 363 -1.55 -9.53 -3.54
CA SER A 363 -2.13 -8.29 -3.06
C SER A 363 -3.64 -8.20 -3.30
N ARG A 364 -4.32 -7.53 -2.38
CA ARG A 364 -5.75 -7.19 -2.45
C ARG A 364 -5.92 -5.69 -2.20
N CYS A 365 -7.05 -5.15 -2.60
CA CYS A 365 -7.38 -3.76 -2.36
C CYS A 365 -8.75 -3.60 -1.70
N THR A 366 -8.84 -2.74 -0.71
CA THR A 366 -10.10 -2.40 -0.04
C THR A 366 -11.08 -1.63 -0.94
N GLN A 367 -10.56 -0.99 -1.99
CA GLN A 367 -11.36 -0.23 -2.95
C GLN A 367 -11.65 -1.03 -4.22
N ASN A 368 -10.67 -1.75 -4.76
CA ASN A 368 -10.78 -2.50 -6.00
C ASN A 368 -10.98 -4.00 -5.74
N PRO A 369 -12.20 -4.54 -5.90
CA PRO A 369 -12.46 -5.96 -5.63
C PRO A 369 -11.82 -6.90 -6.66
N THR A 370 -11.38 -6.39 -7.82
CA THR A 370 -10.76 -7.20 -8.86
C THR A 370 -9.25 -7.35 -8.70
N MET A 371 -8.62 -6.57 -7.81
CA MET A 371 -7.18 -6.64 -7.59
C MET A 371 -6.72 -8.05 -7.18
N GLY A 372 -5.78 -8.59 -7.95
CA GLY A 372 -5.24 -9.93 -7.79
C GLY A 372 -6.13 -11.05 -8.35
N GLU A 373 -7.21 -10.69 -9.06
CA GLU A 373 -8.12 -11.60 -9.74
C GLU A 373 -8.19 -11.33 -11.25
N GLU A 374 -7.35 -10.48 -11.79
CA GLU A 374 -7.37 -10.03 -13.20
C GLU A 374 -7.17 -11.22 -14.17
N TRP A 375 -6.44 -12.26 -13.76
CA TRP A 375 -6.29 -13.51 -14.49
C TRP A 375 -7.62 -14.24 -14.76
N ARG A 376 -8.65 -13.96 -13.94
CA ARG A 376 -10.02 -14.42 -14.18
C ARG A 376 -10.67 -13.48 -15.18
N LYS A 377 -10.60 -13.76 -16.45
CA LYS A 377 -11.08 -12.92 -17.57
C LYS A 377 -12.49 -12.32 -17.40
N ARG A 378 -13.31 -12.86 -16.49
CA ARG A 378 -14.65 -12.32 -16.16
C ARG A 378 -14.65 -11.26 -15.05
N TRP A 379 -13.53 -11.07 -14.36
CA TRP A 379 -13.39 -10.15 -13.24
C TRP A 379 -12.69 -8.85 -13.68
N HIS A 380 -13.30 -8.19 -14.65
CA HIS A 380 -12.79 -6.92 -15.17
C HIS A 380 -13.46 -5.75 -14.43
N PRO A 381 -12.72 -4.71 -13.97
CA PRO A 381 -13.28 -3.61 -13.19
C PRO A 381 -14.25 -2.73 -13.98
N GLU A 382 -14.10 -2.64 -15.31
CA GLU A 382 -14.93 -1.78 -16.18
C GLU A 382 -15.81 -2.57 -17.16
N LYS A 383 -15.40 -3.76 -17.61
CA LYS A 383 -16.16 -4.61 -18.53
C LYS A 383 -16.94 -5.66 -17.74
N ILE A 384 -18.12 -5.29 -17.29
CA ILE A 384 -18.96 -6.13 -16.43
C ILE A 384 -19.98 -6.87 -17.29
N ALA A 385 -20.09 -8.19 -17.14
CA ALA A 385 -21.04 -9.02 -17.87
C ALA A 385 -22.49 -8.58 -17.56
N ALA A 386 -23.35 -8.55 -18.58
CA ALA A 386 -24.76 -8.25 -18.41
C ALA A 386 -25.47 -9.30 -17.52
N LYS A 387 -26.66 -8.95 -17.03
CA LYS A 387 -27.52 -9.90 -16.28
C LYS A 387 -27.85 -11.14 -17.10
N GLU A 388 -27.99 -12.27 -16.43
CA GLU A 388 -28.32 -13.56 -17.06
C GLU A 388 -29.79 -13.97 -16.79
N SER A 389 -30.53 -13.17 -16.02
CA SER A 389 -31.95 -13.38 -15.72
C SER A 389 -32.64 -12.05 -15.42
N ASP A 390 -33.97 -12.06 -15.36
CA ASP A 390 -34.77 -10.89 -14.95
C ASP A 390 -35.11 -10.92 -13.45
N SER A 391 -34.33 -11.67 -12.66
CA SER A 391 -34.52 -11.75 -11.21
C SER A 391 -34.41 -10.38 -10.55
N THR A 392 -35.31 -10.11 -9.63
CA THR A 392 -35.27 -8.99 -8.69
C THR A 392 -34.42 -9.35 -7.49
N ILE A 393 -33.64 -8.38 -6.97
CA ILE A 393 -32.69 -8.63 -5.90
C ILE A 393 -32.94 -7.68 -4.73
N LEU A 394 -33.13 -8.25 -3.53
CA LEU A 394 -33.13 -7.51 -2.29
C LEU A 394 -31.78 -7.68 -1.60
N ILE A 395 -31.17 -6.59 -1.20
CA ILE A 395 -29.94 -6.57 -0.37
C ILE A 395 -30.31 -5.95 0.98
N VAL A 396 -30.00 -6.64 2.06
CA VAL A 396 -30.26 -6.16 3.43
C VAL A 396 -28.94 -5.76 4.08
N GLY A 397 -28.78 -4.45 4.32
CA GLY A 397 -27.60 -3.80 4.86
C GLY A 397 -26.79 -3.05 3.80
N ALA A 398 -26.66 -1.72 3.96
CA ALA A 398 -25.88 -0.84 3.08
C ALA A 398 -24.46 -0.56 3.60
N GLY A 399 -23.83 -1.52 4.27
CA GLY A 399 -22.41 -1.49 4.57
C GLY A 399 -21.55 -1.71 3.29
N PRO A 400 -20.19 -1.74 3.40
CA PRO A 400 -19.32 -1.91 2.22
C PRO A 400 -19.69 -3.11 1.34
N ALA A 401 -20.04 -4.25 1.94
CA ALA A 401 -20.43 -5.47 1.22
C ALA A 401 -21.73 -5.28 0.44
N GLY A 402 -22.77 -4.71 1.07
CA GLY A 402 -24.06 -4.48 0.42
C GLY A 402 -23.97 -3.42 -0.67
N LEU A 403 -23.22 -2.35 -0.44
CA LEU A 403 -22.96 -1.31 -1.45
C LEU A 403 -22.20 -1.86 -2.67
N GLU A 404 -21.18 -2.71 -2.46
CA GLU A 404 -20.45 -3.34 -3.58
C GLU A 404 -21.35 -4.33 -4.34
N ALA A 405 -22.16 -5.11 -3.63
CA ALA A 405 -23.11 -6.02 -4.27
C ALA A 405 -24.15 -5.25 -5.10
N ALA A 406 -24.73 -4.16 -4.55
CA ALA A 406 -25.68 -3.31 -5.27
C ALA A 406 -25.05 -2.65 -6.49
N LEU A 407 -23.81 -2.15 -6.37
CA LEU A 407 -23.04 -1.58 -7.47
C LEU A 407 -22.79 -2.61 -8.58
N GLY A 408 -22.28 -3.79 -8.21
CA GLY A 408 -21.97 -4.85 -9.18
C GLY A 408 -23.21 -5.38 -9.89
N LEU A 409 -24.28 -5.65 -9.15
CA LEU A 409 -25.55 -6.13 -9.72
C LEU A 409 -26.24 -5.05 -10.55
N GLY A 410 -26.23 -3.80 -10.08
CA GLY A 410 -26.76 -2.66 -10.83
C GLY A 410 -26.03 -2.46 -12.16
N LYS A 411 -24.70 -2.50 -12.17
CA LYS A 411 -23.90 -2.43 -13.42
C LYS A 411 -24.20 -3.58 -14.38
N ARG A 412 -24.60 -4.74 -13.88
CA ARG A 412 -25.08 -5.88 -14.69
C ARG A 412 -26.48 -5.66 -15.25
N GLY A 413 -27.26 -4.70 -14.73
CA GLY A 413 -28.62 -4.36 -15.18
C GLY A 413 -29.74 -5.08 -14.42
N TYR A 414 -29.47 -5.64 -13.23
CA TYR A 414 -30.50 -6.19 -12.36
C TYR A 414 -31.29 -5.06 -11.68
N GLN A 415 -32.59 -5.33 -11.41
CA GLN A 415 -33.39 -4.53 -10.49
C GLN A 415 -32.95 -4.85 -9.05
N VAL A 416 -32.42 -3.86 -8.35
CA VAL A 416 -31.87 -4.03 -7.00
C VAL A 416 -32.54 -3.09 -6.02
N THR A 417 -33.01 -3.64 -4.91
CA THR A 417 -33.45 -2.88 -3.75
C THR A 417 -32.46 -3.11 -2.61
N LEU A 418 -31.91 -2.03 -2.05
CA LEU A 418 -31.00 -2.03 -0.92
C LEU A 418 -31.65 -1.41 0.29
N ALA A 419 -31.94 -2.20 1.34
CA ALA A 419 -32.51 -1.76 2.59
C ALA A 419 -31.44 -1.57 3.66
N GLU A 420 -31.48 -0.43 4.36
CA GLU A 420 -30.55 -0.09 5.44
C GLU A 420 -31.32 0.35 6.67
N ALA A 421 -30.99 -0.25 7.82
CA ALA A 421 -31.66 0.06 9.09
C ALA A 421 -31.38 1.48 9.61
N ARG A 422 -30.19 2.03 9.28
CA ARG A 422 -29.78 3.37 9.74
C ARG A 422 -30.25 4.46 8.77
N ASN A 423 -30.14 5.70 9.21
CA ASN A 423 -30.45 6.90 8.41
C ASN A 423 -29.32 7.28 7.41
N GLU A 424 -28.24 6.51 7.36
CA GLU A 424 -27.11 6.72 6.44
C GLU A 424 -26.52 5.38 5.95
N ALA A 425 -26.07 5.36 4.69
CA ALA A 425 -25.39 4.22 4.11
C ALA A 425 -23.90 4.19 4.52
N GLY A 426 -23.23 3.06 4.24
CA GLY A 426 -21.81 2.83 4.49
C GLY A 426 -21.54 2.02 5.76
N GLY A 427 -22.54 1.84 6.62
CA GLY A 427 -22.43 1.00 7.81
C GLY A 427 -21.26 1.41 8.71
N ARG A 428 -20.41 0.44 9.05
CA ARG A 428 -19.26 0.68 9.93
C ARG A 428 -18.27 1.67 9.34
N VAL A 429 -17.95 1.60 8.05
CA VAL A 429 -16.92 2.47 7.43
C VAL A 429 -17.29 3.96 7.51
N THR A 430 -18.57 4.29 7.48
CA THR A 430 -19.04 5.67 7.70
C THR A 430 -18.75 6.14 9.12
N ARG A 431 -18.98 5.30 10.12
CA ARG A 431 -18.69 5.63 11.52
C ARG A 431 -17.18 5.71 11.78
N GLU A 432 -16.40 4.75 11.25
CA GLU A 432 -14.95 4.74 11.35
C GLU A 432 -14.31 5.97 10.70
N SER A 433 -14.86 6.47 9.58
CA SER A 433 -14.33 7.66 8.90
C SER A 433 -14.41 8.94 9.76
N ARG A 434 -15.20 8.93 10.83
CA ARG A 434 -15.32 10.05 11.80
C ARG A 434 -14.31 9.95 12.95
N LEU A 435 -13.61 8.81 13.06
CA LEU A 435 -12.56 8.63 14.05
C LEU A 435 -11.27 9.36 13.64
N PRO A 436 -10.36 9.67 14.58
CA PRO A 436 -9.14 10.40 14.29
C PRO A 436 -8.35 9.84 13.10
N LYS A 437 -8.11 10.72 12.11
CA LYS A 437 -7.30 10.41 10.91
C LYS A 437 -7.81 9.28 9.99
N LEU A 438 -9.06 8.87 10.12
CA LEU A 438 -9.69 7.88 9.23
C LEU A 438 -10.64 8.50 8.19
N ASN A 439 -10.61 9.82 7.99
CA ASN A 439 -11.51 10.52 7.07
C ASN A 439 -11.50 9.93 5.63
N GLU A 440 -10.36 9.43 5.16
CA GLU A 440 -10.24 8.81 3.83
C GLU A 440 -11.06 7.51 3.69
N TRP A 441 -11.44 6.87 4.80
CA TRP A 441 -12.32 5.69 4.80
C TRP A 441 -13.71 6.00 4.23
N ALA A 442 -14.16 7.27 4.30
CA ALA A 442 -15.43 7.69 3.69
C ALA A 442 -15.49 7.40 2.19
N ARG A 443 -14.36 7.45 1.48
CA ARG A 443 -14.27 7.17 0.04
C ARG A 443 -14.76 5.75 -0.34
N VAL A 444 -14.71 4.79 0.61
CA VAL A 444 -15.24 3.44 0.39
C VAL A 444 -16.75 3.49 0.17
N ARG A 445 -17.46 4.28 0.96
CA ARG A 445 -18.89 4.54 0.81
C ARG A 445 -19.16 5.45 -0.39
N ASP A 446 -18.49 6.60 -0.44
CA ASP A 446 -18.83 7.70 -1.34
C ASP A 446 -18.70 7.30 -2.82
N TYR A 447 -17.66 6.57 -3.17
CA TYR A 447 -17.51 6.02 -4.53
C TYR A 447 -18.71 5.13 -4.90
N ARG A 448 -19.04 4.15 -4.06
CA ARG A 448 -20.10 3.17 -4.34
C ARG A 448 -21.48 3.82 -4.38
N LEU A 449 -21.75 4.67 -3.41
CA LEU A 449 -23.01 5.39 -3.33
C LEU A 449 -23.21 6.34 -4.53
N GLY A 450 -22.19 7.11 -4.88
CA GLY A 450 -22.22 7.99 -6.04
C GLY A 450 -22.44 7.25 -7.36
N GLN A 451 -21.88 6.03 -7.52
CA GLN A 451 -22.14 5.18 -8.68
C GLN A 451 -23.59 4.66 -8.70
N ILE A 452 -24.08 4.15 -7.56
CA ILE A 452 -25.43 3.58 -7.42
C ILE A 452 -26.50 4.63 -7.69
N GLN A 453 -26.36 5.85 -7.18
CA GLN A 453 -27.33 6.94 -7.36
C GLN A 453 -27.55 7.34 -8.82
N ARG A 454 -26.63 6.97 -9.72
CA ARG A 454 -26.77 7.19 -11.18
C ARG A 454 -27.49 6.07 -11.90
N MET A 455 -27.86 4.99 -11.20
CA MET A 455 -28.54 3.82 -11.77
C MET A 455 -30.02 3.81 -11.35
N PRO A 456 -30.98 4.18 -12.22
CA PRO A 456 -32.40 4.31 -11.84
C PRO A 456 -33.08 2.99 -11.48
N HIS A 457 -32.45 1.87 -11.75
CA HIS A 457 -32.93 0.52 -11.41
C HIS A 457 -32.31 -0.03 -10.12
N VAL A 458 -31.59 0.81 -9.37
CA VAL A 458 -31.05 0.48 -8.04
C VAL A 458 -31.62 1.48 -7.04
N GLU A 459 -32.43 1.01 -6.13
CA GLU A 459 -33.11 1.85 -5.13
C GLU A 459 -32.51 1.59 -3.75
N ILE A 460 -32.29 2.66 -2.96
CA ILE A 460 -31.79 2.59 -1.59
C ILE A 460 -32.87 3.13 -0.65
N TYR A 461 -33.25 2.33 0.34
CA TYR A 461 -34.17 2.70 1.41
C TYR A 461 -33.41 2.73 2.73
N LEU A 462 -33.25 3.93 3.27
CA LEU A 462 -32.69 4.16 4.60
C LEU A 462 -33.82 4.04 5.67
N GLU A 463 -33.44 3.91 6.95
CA GLU A 463 -34.37 3.74 8.06
C GLU A 463 -35.37 2.58 7.83
N SER A 464 -34.89 1.55 7.13
CA SER A 464 -35.67 0.40 6.66
C SER A 464 -35.09 -0.89 7.24
N GLU A 465 -35.19 -1.06 8.56
CA GLU A 465 -34.83 -2.32 9.20
C GLU A 465 -35.84 -3.39 8.78
N MET A 466 -35.35 -4.56 8.39
CA MET A 466 -36.17 -5.69 7.92
C MET A 466 -35.97 -6.92 8.79
N ASN A 467 -37.07 -7.54 9.19
CA ASN A 467 -37.08 -8.87 9.79
C ASN A 467 -37.30 -9.97 8.72
N ALA A 468 -37.21 -11.22 9.12
CA ALA A 468 -37.32 -12.37 8.20
C ALA A 468 -38.72 -12.48 7.53
N GLU A 469 -39.78 -12.03 8.18
CA GLU A 469 -41.15 -12.02 7.64
C GLU A 469 -41.26 -10.96 6.53
N GLN A 470 -40.87 -9.73 6.82
CA GLN A 470 -40.84 -8.62 5.86
C GLN A 470 -39.98 -8.94 4.62
N ILE A 471 -38.84 -9.61 4.81
CA ILE A 471 -37.99 -10.05 3.70
C ILE A 471 -38.71 -11.05 2.79
N ARG A 472 -39.45 -12.00 3.38
CA ARG A 472 -40.27 -12.96 2.60
C ARG A 472 -41.46 -12.30 1.92
N GLU A 473 -42.13 -11.38 2.59
CA GLU A 473 -43.26 -10.63 2.04
C GLU A 473 -42.85 -9.67 0.92
N PHE A 474 -41.63 -9.16 0.95
CA PHE A 474 -41.08 -8.31 -0.12
C PHE A 474 -41.06 -9.02 -1.47
N GLY A 475 -40.89 -10.33 -1.49
CA GLY A 475 -41.06 -11.16 -2.68
C GLY A 475 -39.97 -11.04 -3.74
N ALA A 476 -38.75 -10.62 -3.37
CA ALA A 476 -37.62 -10.64 -4.30
C ALA A 476 -37.22 -12.08 -4.66
N ASP A 477 -36.83 -12.30 -5.91
CA ASP A 477 -36.38 -13.61 -6.39
C ASP A 477 -35.10 -14.08 -5.69
N LYS A 478 -34.24 -13.13 -5.28
CA LYS A 478 -33.01 -13.41 -4.55
C LYS A 478 -32.78 -12.40 -3.44
N VAL A 479 -32.25 -12.86 -2.32
CA VAL A 479 -31.91 -12.04 -1.18
C VAL A 479 -30.45 -12.19 -0.84
N ALA A 480 -29.76 -11.06 -0.61
CA ALA A 480 -28.41 -11.02 -0.10
C ALA A 480 -28.40 -10.35 1.28
N LEU A 481 -27.91 -11.07 2.30
CA LEU A 481 -27.76 -10.53 3.65
C LEU A 481 -26.35 -9.96 3.81
N ALA A 482 -26.28 -8.65 4.08
CA ALA A 482 -25.04 -7.88 4.27
C ALA A 482 -25.08 -7.10 5.59
N THR A 483 -25.66 -7.69 6.62
CA THR A 483 -25.96 -7.12 7.94
C THR A 483 -24.73 -6.79 8.79
N GLY A 484 -23.55 -7.27 8.39
CA GLY A 484 -22.27 -6.95 9.01
C GLY A 484 -22.02 -7.73 10.31
N ALA A 485 -21.32 -7.10 11.25
CA ALA A 485 -20.92 -7.70 12.51
C ALA A 485 -20.91 -6.66 13.64
N LEU A 486 -20.97 -7.11 14.89
CA LEU A 486 -20.86 -6.28 16.10
C LEU A 486 -19.61 -6.67 16.90
N TRP A 487 -18.96 -5.70 17.51
CA TRP A 487 -17.89 -5.96 18.45
C TRP A 487 -18.42 -6.61 19.73
N ARG A 488 -17.66 -7.59 20.25
CA ARG A 488 -17.98 -8.26 21.51
C ARG A 488 -17.64 -7.35 22.69
N ASN A 489 -18.49 -7.41 23.72
CA ASN A 489 -18.35 -6.65 24.96
C ASN A 489 -17.86 -7.51 26.15
N ASP A 490 -17.70 -8.83 25.95
CA ASP A 490 -17.39 -9.81 26.98
C ASP A 490 -15.90 -10.19 27.07
N GLY A 491 -15.04 -9.49 26.31
CA GLY A 491 -13.60 -9.70 26.30
C GLY A 491 -13.11 -10.88 25.46
N VAL A 492 -13.99 -11.68 24.87
CA VAL A 492 -13.60 -12.79 24.00
C VAL A 492 -12.97 -12.26 22.72
N GLY A 493 -11.79 -12.77 22.39
CA GLY A 493 -11.03 -12.33 21.24
C GLY A 493 -10.19 -13.44 20.63
N ARG A 494 -9.05 -13.06 20.09
CA ARG A 494 -8.07 -13.97 19.46
C ARG A 494 -7.42 -14.89 20.50
N ASN A 495 -7.03 -14.32 21.62
CA ASN A 495 -6.27 -15.00 22.68
C ASN A 495 -7.16 -15.42 23.86
N ILE A 496 -8.23 -14.71 24.13
CA ILE A 496 -9.20 -15.04 25.19
C ILE A 496 -10.39 -15.77 24.58
N ARG A 497 -10.55 -17.06 24.92
CA ARG A 497 -11.58 -17.94 24.30
C ARG A 497 -12.91 -17.97 25.05
N PHE A 498 -12.95 -17.52 26.28
CA PHE A 498 -14.15 -17.53 27.12
C PHE A 498 -14.44 -16.13 27.66
N PRO A 499 -15.71 -15.80 27.95
CA PRO A 499 -16.05 -14.51 28.51
C PRO A 499 -15.22 -14.20 29.77
N VAL A 500 -14.69 -13.00 29.82
CA VAL A 500 -13.95 -12.51 31.00
C VAL A 500 -14.92 -12.28 32.14
N PRO A 501 -14.69 -12.80 33.35
CA PRO A 501 -15.58 -12.60 34.50
C PRO A 501 -15.92 -11.12 34.71
N GLY A 502 -17.23 -10.84 34.83
CA GLY A 502 -17.75 -9.49 35.05
C GLY A 502 -17.62 -8.51 33.88
N CYS A 503 -17.05 -8.93 32.76
CA CYS A 503 -16.85 -8.04 31.62
C CYS A 503 -18.17 -7.71 30.90
N MET A 504 -18.55 -6.44 30.96
CA MET A 504 -19.61 -5.78 30.19
C MET A 504 -19.04 -4.47 29.64
N ALA A 505 -17.96 -4.58 28.87
CA ALA A 505 -17.17 -3.45 28.40
C ALA A 505 -17.94 -2.62 27.34
N LEU A 506 -17.58 -1.35 27.23
CA LEU A 506 -17.89 -0.58 26.03
C LEU A 506 -17.14 -1.18 24.84
N THR A 507 -17.71 -1.03 23.65
CA THR A 507 -17.12 -1.53 22.40
C THR A 507 -16.78 -0.38 21.46
N PRO A 508 -15.98 -0.59 20.42
CA PRO A 508 -15.81 0.40 19.36
C PRO A 508 -17.14 0.85 18.75
N ASP A 509 -18.14 -0.04 18.63
CA ASP A 509 -19.47 0.34 18.14
C ASP A 509 -20.15 1.36 19.09
N ASP A 510 -20.07 1.15 20.39
CA ASP A 510 -20.61 2.07 21.40
C ASP A 510 -19.92 3.44 21.35
N ILE A 511 -18.59 3.46 21.24
CA ILE A 511 -17.81 4.72 21.16
C ILE A 511 -18.15 5.47 19.87
N MET A 512 -18.26 4.79 18.73
CA MET A 512 -18.65 5.39 17.45
C MET A 512 -20.11 5.88 17.45
N ASP A 513 -21.00 5.26 18.23
CA ASP A 513 -22.39 5.69 18.43
C ASP A 513 -22.53 6.78 19.53
N GLY A 514 -21.41 7.31 20.03
CA GLY A 514 -21.36 8.45 20.95
C GLY A 514 -21.40 8.11 22.42
N LYS A 515 -21.43 6.82 22.81
CA LYS A 515 -21.30 6.44 24.21
C LYS A 515 -19.88 6.73 24.72
N ARG A 516 -19.80 7.08 25.99
CA ARG A 516 -18.52 7.39 26.65
C ARG A 516 -18.44 6.71 28.02
N PRO A 517 -17.22 6.47 28.55
CA PRO A 517 -17.02 6.10 29.94
C PRO A 517 -17.69 7.11 30.88
N ALA A 518 -18.16 6.62 32.04
CA ALA A 518 -19.15 7.33 32.89
C ALA A 518 -18.71 8.73 33.37
N THR A 519 -17.42 9.05 33.44
CA THR A 519 -16.93 10.34 33.97
C THR A 519 -15.82 10.88 33.08
N ALA A 520 -16.00 12.09 32.54
CA ALA A 520 -14.95 12.78 31.81
C ALA A 520 -13.69 12.93 32.67
N GLY A 521 -12.50 12.69 32.10
CA GLY A 521 -11.22 12.73 32.82
C GLY A 521 -10.90 11.50 33.68
N SER A 522 -11.81 10.49 33.73
CA SER A 522 -11.53 9.22 34.44
C SER A 522 -10.51 8.35 33.72
N ALA A 523 -10.04 7.33 34.40
CA ALA A 523 -9.19 6.31 33.83
C ALA A 523 -10.00 5.38 32.90
N VAL A 524 -9.42 5.05 31.75
CA VAL A 524 -10.00 4.13 30.77
C VAL A 524 -8.92 3.18 30.28
N THR A 525 -9.17 1.89 30.39
CA THR A 525 -8.32 0.88 29.76
C THR A 525 -8.96 0.39 28.47
N ILE A 526 -8.24 0.52 27.36
CA ILE A 526 -8.61 -0.11 26.09
C ILE A 526 -7.87 -1.43 26.04
N TYR A 527 -8.64 -2.52 25.99
CA TYR A 527 -8.08 -3.86 25.87
C TYR A 527 -8.11 -4.28 24.41
N ASP A 528 -6.92 -4.47 23.81
CA ASP A 528 -6.72 -4.80 22.40
C ASP A 528 -6.34 -6.26 22.22
N ASP A 529 -7.23 -7.04 21.61
CA ASP A 529 -7.00 -8.40 21.13
C ASP A 529 -7.34 -8.54 19.61
N ASP A 530 -7.61 -7.41 18.92
CA ASP A 530 -7.73 -7.32 17.45
C ASP A 530 -6.36 -7.12 16.79
N HIS A 531 -5.44 -6.44 17.48
CA HIS A 531 -4.05 -6.19 17.09
C HIS A 531 -3.87 -5.34 15.82
N TYR A 532 -4.90 -4.61 15.40
CA TYR A 532 -4.84 -3.72 14.24
C TYR A 532 -5.09 -2.25 14.66
N TYR A 533 -5.63 -1.41 13.79
CA TYR A 533 -5.71 0.05 14.03
C TYR A 533 -6.80 0.49 15.03
N MET A 534 -7.86 -0.28 15.23
CA MET A 534 -9.07 0.19 15.93
C MET A 534 -8.80 0.64 17.37
N ALA A 535 -8.07 -0.17 18.13
CA ALA A 535 -7.75 0.14 19.53
C ALA A 535 -6.95 1.45 19.64
N SER A 536 -5.95 1.64 18.78
CA SER A 536 -5.14 2.86 18.77
C SER A 536 -5.95 4.11 18.44
N VAL A 537 -6.88 4.02 17.48
CA VAL A 537 -7.72 5.16 17.07
C VAL A 537 -8.73 5.53 18.17
N ILE A 538 -9.32 4.54 18.85
CA ILE A 538 -10.19 4.78 20.01
C ILE A 538 -9.39 5.41 21.17
N ALA A 539 -8.14 4.94 21.38
CA ALA A 539 -7.26 5.49 22.40
C ALA A 539 -6.93 6.97 22.13
N GLU A 540 -6.59 7.32 20.91
CA GLU A 540 -6.34 8.70 20.48
C GLU A 540 -7.59 9.58 20.67
N LEU A 541 -8.78 9.08 20.32
CA LEU A 541 -10.04 9.79 20.51
C LEU A 541 -10.27 10.11 21.96
N LEU A 542 -10.26 9.09 22.83
CA LEU A 542 -10.55 9.26 24.26
C LEU A 542 -9.49 10.12 24.96
N ALA A 543 -8.20 9.99 24.60
CA ALA A 543 -7.16 10.86 25.12
C ALA A 543 -7.40 12.33 24.71
N SER A 544 -7.82 12.59 23.47
CA SER A 544 -8.16 13.94 22.99
C SER A 544 -9.39 14.54 23.69
N GLU A 545 -10.28 13.71 24.22
CA GLU A 545 -11.43 14.09 25.03
C GLU A 545 -11.10 14.23 26.52
N GLY A 546 -9.80 14.08 26.89
CA GLY A 546 -9.30 14.31 28.25
C GLY A 546 -9.34 13.11 29.20
N TYR A 547 -9.61 11.89 28.69
CA TYR A 547 -9.51 10.67 29.50
C TYR A 547 -8.04 10.28 29.75
N ARG A 548 -7.75 9.67 30.90
CA ARG A 548 -6.47 9.02 31.19
C ARG A 548 -6.48 7.61 30.58
N VAL A 549 -5.85 7.44 29.42
CA VAL A 549 -5.96 6.21 28.65
C VAL A 549 -4.78 5.29 28.90
N THR A 550 -5.08 4.02 29.17
CA THR A 550 -4.16 2.90 29.13
C THR A 550 -4.57 1.98 27.98
N LEU A 551 -3.65 1.60 27.10
CA LEU A 551 -3.87 0.58 26.08
C LEU A 551 -3.13 -0.70 26.50
N ALA A 552 -3.89 -1.75 26.80
CA ALA A 552 -3.38 -3.05 27.21
C ALA A 552 -3.59 -4.10 26.11
N THR A 553 -2.58 -4.93 25.86
CA THR A 553 -2.64 -6.00 24.86
C THR A 553 -1.82 -7.22 25.27
N GLN A 554 -2.24 -8.41 24.86
CA GLN A 554 -1.44 -9.61 24.98
C GLN A 554 -0.25 -9.67 23.99
N GLY A 555 -0.30 -8.88 22.92
CA GLY A 555 0.77 -8.75 21.94
C GLY A 555 2.08 -8.28 22.55
N MET A 556 3.18 -8.49 21.83
CA MET A 556 4.51 -7.97 22.20
C MET A 556 4.58 -6.45 22.09
N CYS A 557 3.79 -5.87 21.20
CA CYS A 557 3.59 -4.44 20.98
C CYS A 557 2.13 -4.16 20.64
N VAL A 558 1.73 -2.92 20.71
CA VAL A 558 0.38 -2.48 20.28
C VAL A 558 0.26 -2.55 18.77
N ALA A 559 -0.96 -2.84 18.29
CA ALA A 559 -1.26 -2.89 16.85
C ALA A 559 -0.26 -3.75 16.05
N SER A 560 0.15 -4.91 16.59
CA SER A 560 1.23 -5.73 16.02
C SER A 560 0.99 -6.14 14.56
N TRP A 561 -0.28 -6.34 14.14
CA TRP A 561 -0.60 -6.63 12.74
C TRP A 561 -0.34 -5.45 11.81
N ALA A 562 -0.32 -4.22 12.34
CA ALA A 562 -0.03 -3.03 11.56
C ALA A 562 1.45 -2.92 11.10
N GLU A 563 2.32 -3.82 11.54
CA GLU A 563 3.66 -4.02 10.96
C GLU A 563 3.55 -4.33 9.46
N TYR A 564 2.60 -5.16 9.06
CA TYR A 564 2.38 -5.49 7.65
C TYR A 564 1.83 -4.33 6.82
N THR A 565 1.11 -3.38 7.43
CA THR A 565 0.66 -2.13 6.76
C THR A 565 1.68 -1.00 6.87
N LEU A 566 2.85 -1.27 7.45
CA LEU A 566 3.95 -0.30 7.63
C LEU A 566 3.55 0.89 8.54
N GLU A 567 2.69 0.63 9.54
CA GLU A 567 2.17 1.68 10.43
C GLU A 567 2.54 1.49 11.91
N GLN A 568 2.99 0.29 12.32
CA GLN A 568 3.07 -0.09 13.73
C GLN A 568 3.88 0.92 14.56
N HIS A 569 5.09 1.27 14.12
CA HIS A 569 5.95 2.19 14.84
C HIS A 569 5.40 3.64 14.83
N HIS A 570 4.74 4.06 13.77
CA HIS A 570 4.06 5.36 13.70
C HIS A 570 2.87 5.42 14.68
N ILE A 571 2.12 4.31 14.80
CA ILE A 571 1.03 4.18 15.77
C ILE A 571 1.56 4.30 17.19
N GLU A 572 2.58 3.51 17.53
CA GLU A 572 3.16 3.50 18.88
C GLU A 572 3.72 4.86 19.26
N ASN A 573 4.47 5.50 18.36
CA ASN A 573 5.00 6.84 18.55
C ASN A 573 3.87 7.87 18.84
N ARG A 574 2.77 7.82 18.09
CA ARG A 574 1.62 8.72 18.33
C ARG A 574 0.94 8.49 19.67
N LEU A 575 0.76 7.24 20.06
CA LEU A 575 0.18 6.89 21.37
C LEU A 575 1.03 7.43 22.51
N LEU A 576 2.35 7.22 22.44
CA LEU A 576 3.29 7.74 23.45
C LEU A 576 3.30 9.27 23.50
N ASN A 577 3.32 9.93 22.35
CA ASN A 577 3.24 11.40 22.27
C ASN A 577 1.91 11.97 22.78
N ALA A 578 0.83 11.20 22.71
CA ALA A 578 -0.48 11.55 23.29
C ALA A 578 -0.54 11.28 24.81
N GLY A 579 0.52 10.79 25.44
CA GLY A 579 0.56 10.46 26.86
C GLY A 579 -0.21 9.20 27.24
N ILE A 580 -0.48 8.33 26.27
CA ILE A 580 -1.20 7.05 26.48
C ILE A 580 -0.21 6.04 27.06
N GLN A 581 -0.59 5.42 28.19
CA GLN A 581 0.19 4.32 28.77
C GLN A 581 -0.01 3.05 27.95
N ILE A 582 1.08 2.38 27.58
CA ILE A 582 1.05 1.10 26.87
C ILE A 582 1.44 -0.04 27.81
N LEU A 583 0.60 -1.06 27.90
CA LEU A 583 0.84 -2.30 28.66
C LEU A 583 0.82 -3.50 27.70
N ALA A 584 1.95 -3.81 27.10
CA ALA A 584 2.14 -5.02 26.30
C ALA A 584 2.22 -6.28 27.18
N ARG A 585 1.89 -7.45 26.63
CA ARG A 585 1.91 -8.76 27.31
C ARG A 585 0.98 -8.84 28.53
N HIS A 586 -0.15 -8.11 28.51
CA HIS A 586 -1.15 -8.12 29.56
C HIS A 586 -2.49 -8.63 29.05
N GLN A 587 -3.05 -9.59 29.76
CA GLN A 587 -4.37 -10.17 29.51
C GLN A 587 -5.39 -9.56 30.46
N LEU A 588 -6.58 -9.21 29.95
CA LEU A 588 -7.73 -8.87 30.77
C LEU A 588 -8.27 -10.14 31.42
N THR A 589 -8.31 -10.19 32.75
CA THR A 589 -8.69 -11.40 33.49
C THR A 589 -9.95 -11.25 34.30
N GLU A 590 -10.32 -10.05 34.74
CA GLU A 590 -11.54 -9.78 35.47
C GLU A 590 -11.94 -8.30 35.32
N VAL A 591 -13.25 -8.01 35.37
CA VAL A 591 -13.79 -6.65 35.35
C VAL A 591 -14.83 -6.52 36.44
N GLY A 592 -14.74 -5.45 37.25
CA GLY A 592 -15.73 -5.08 38.25
C GLY A 592 -16.26 -3.66 38.05
N GLU A 593 -17.09 -3.21 38.96
CA GLU A 593 -17.62 -1.85 38.92
C GLU A 593 -16.52 -0.83 39.24
N GLY A 594 -16.07 -0.10 38.18
CA GLY A 594 -15.02 0.92 38.30
C GLY A 594 -13.59 0.37 38.43
N TRP A 595 -13.36 -0.89 38.22
CA TRP A 595 -12.03 -1.50 38.23
C TRP A 595 -11.90 -2.66 37.24
N LEU A 596 -10.66 -3.02 36.90
CA LEU A 596 -10.32 -4.19 36.10
C LEU A 596 -9.02 -4.81 36.58
N GLN A 597 -8.84 -6.07 36.24
CA GLN A 597 -7.62 -6.82 36.54
C GLN A 597 -6.90 -7.22 35.26
N LEU A 598 -5.62 -6.93 35.22
CA LEU A 598 -4.71 -7.37 34.16
C LEU A 598 -3.70 -8.36 34.71
N THR A 599 -3.42 -9.41 33.95
CA THR A 599 -2.40 -10.40 34.28
C THR A 599 -1.28 -10.36 33.22
N ASN A 600 -0.04 -10.19 33.65
CA ASN A 600 1.10 -10.28 32.75
C ASN A 600 1.24 -11.73 32.26
N THR A 601 1.22 -11.94 30.95
CA THR A 601 1.19 -13.29 30.34
C THR A 601 2.49 -14.07 30.47
N LEU A 602 3.59 -13.40 30.84
CA LEU A 602 4.89 -14.05 31.02
C LEU A 602 5.17 -14.38 32.49
N THR A 603 4.90 -13.43 33.40
CA THR A 603 5.25 -13.57 34.83
C THR A 603 4.10 -14.11 35.66
N GLY A 604 2.85 -14.03 35.14
CA GLY A 604 1.64 -14.32 35.90
C GLY A 604 1.31 -13.25 36.96
N GLU A 605 2.04 -12.14 37.00
CA GLU A 605 1.78 -11.05 37.92
C GLU A 605 0.42 -10.41 37.64
N VAL A 606 -0.37 -10.24 38.68
CA VAL A 606 -1.71 -9.67 38.63
C VAL A 606 -1.68 -8.23 39.11
N SER A 607 -2.27 -7.34 38.36
CA SER A 607 -2.39 -5.91 38.71
C SER A 607 -3.86 -5.44 38.59
N ASN A 608 -4.28 -4.64 39.57
CA ASN A 608 -5.60 -4.01 39.56
C ASN A 608 -5.49 -2.57 39.06
N HIS A 609 -6.41 -2.19 38.19
CA HIS A 609 -6.49 -0.86 37.61
C HIS A 609 -7.88 -0.27 37.86
N GLU A 610 -7.93 1.02 38.14
CA GLU A 610 -9.20 1.77 38.26
C GLU A 610 -9.71 2.19 36.87
N GLY A 611 -11.02 2.30 36.73
CA GLY A 611 -11.66 2.89 35.56
C GLY A 611 -12.56 1.95 34.77
N SER A 612 -12.91 2.38 33.59
CA SER A 612 -13.78 1.66 32.66
C SER A 612 -12.95 0.88 31.63
N VAL A 613 -13.55 -0.14 31.01
CA VAL A 613 -12.94 -0.93 29.93
C VAL A 613 -13.62 -0.64 28.60
N VAL A 614 -12.83 -0.49 27.54
CA VAL A 614 -13.26 -0.58 26.15
C VAL A 614 -12.64 -1.84 25.54
N SER A 615 -13.48 -2.78 25.11
CA SER A 615 -13.04 -4.07 24.54
C SER A 615 -12.93 -3.99 23.02
N VAL A 616 -11.71 -4.12 22.50
CA VAL A 616 -11.43 -4.19 21.05
C VAL A 616 -10.90 -5.59 20.77
N THR A 617 -11.82 -6.54 20.58
CA THR A 617 -11.48 -7.97 20.57
C THR A 617 -12.02 -8.67 19.31
N ALA A 618 -13.00 -9.56 19.43
CA ALA A 618 -13.61 -10.22 18.29
C ALA A 618 -14.92 -9.53 17.87
N ARG A 619 -15.40 -9.90 16.69
CA ARG A 619 -16.68 -9.46 16.15
C ARG A 619 -17.57 -10.67 15.92
N LEU A 620 -18.86 -10.53 16.22
CA LEU A 620 -19.87 -11.53 15.91
C LEU A 620 -20.66 -11.09 14.66
N PRO A 621 -20.87 -11.98 13.69
CA PRO A 621 -21.76 -11.68 12.58
C PRO A 621 -23.18 -11.43 13.09
N ARG A 622 -23.91 -10.55 12.41
CA ARG A 622 -25.35 -10.36 12.62
C ARG A 622 -26.08 -11.31 11.69
N ASP A 623 -26.27 -12.53 12.13
CA ASP A 623 -26.81 -13.65 11.36
C ASP A 623 -28.23 -14.07 11.75
N GLU A 624 -28.92 -13.26 12.56
CA GLU A 624 -30.26 -13.54 13.05
C GLU A 624 -31.31 -13.66 11.92
N LEU A 625 -31.01 -13.12 10.74
CA LEU A 625 -31.86 -13.19 9.55
C LEU A 625 -31.59 -14.41 8.67
N PHE A 626 -30.52 -15.17 8.94
CA PHE A 626 -30.12 -16.34 8.14
C PHE A 626 -30.85 -17.63 8.57
#